data_6859e0a72b9001af6eada5668378b63f
#
_entry.id   6859e0a72b9001af6eada5668378b63f
#
_cell.length_a   1.000
_cell.length_b   1.000
_cell.length_c   1.000
_cell.angle_alpha   90.00
_cell.angle_beta   90.00
_cell.angle_gamma   90.00
#
_symmetry.space_group_name_H-M   'P 1'
#
loop_
_entity.id
_entity.type
_entity.pdbx_description
1 polymer ?
#
loop_
_entity_poly.entity_id
_entity_poly.type
_entity_poly.pdbx_seq_one_letter_code
_entity_poly.pdbx_strand_id
1 'polypeptide(L)'
;MQTILNTPDDPAHDSLVEKKSEFIGDAAHVDTLDEALAFVAAIREQHPKARHVAYAAVCGGADGRLSERMSDDGEPSGTAGKPILDVLKQSGTTDCVVAVTRYFGGILLGSGGLVRAYSSAASFAMKAARAARIMTAKRYRVRLE
;
A
#
# COMPACT_ATOMS: atom_id res chain seq x y z
N MET A 1 3.39 -16.79 -5.13
CA MET A 1 3.04 -15.76 -4.14
C MET A 1 4.32 -15.12 -3.63
N GLN A 2 4.32 -13.83 -3.43
CA GLN A 2 5.50 -13.08 -3.00
C GLN A 2 5.13 -12.12 -1.88
N THR A 3 6.14 -11.62 -1.18
CA THR A 3 6.02 -10.54 -0.21
C THR A 3 7.14 -9.54 -0.46
N ILE A 4 7.17 -8.45 0.30
CA ILE A 4 8.27 -7.49 0.23
C ILE A 4 9.12 -7.60 1.49
N LEU A 5 10.37 -7.14 1.41
CA LEU A 5 11.33 -7.22 2.51
C LEU A 5 11.44 -5.92 3.30
N ASN A 6 10.91 -4.83 2.77
CA ASN A 6 10.96 -3.54 3.44
C ASN A 6 10.18 -3.60 4.75
N THR A 7 10.79 -3.10 5.83
CA THR A 7 10.17 -3.12 7.15
C THR A 7 9.35 -1.86 7.40
N PRO A 8 8.45 -1.85 8.42
CA PRO A 8 7.73 -0.64 8.79
C PRO A 8 8.64 0.55 9.16
N ASP A 9 9.86 0.28 9.62
CA ASP A 9 10.82 1.33 9.96
C ASP A 9 11.59 1.85 8.75
N ASP A 10 11.58 1.11 7.65
CA ASP A 10 12.25 1.47 6.41
C ASP A 10 11.38 1.06 5.22
N PRO A 11 10.22 1.69 5.04
CA PRO A 11 9.28 1.30 4.00
C PRO A 11 9.80 1.63 2.61
N ALA A 12 9.31 0.88 1.62
CA ALA A 12 9.46 1.27 0.23
C ALA A 12 8.64 2.54 0.00
N HIS A 13 9.19 3.50 -0.70
CA HIS A 13 8.63 4.85 -0.76
C HIS A 13 8.77 5.44 -2.15
N ASP A 14 7.70 6.01 -2.67
CA ASP A 14 7.72 6.79 -3.90
C ASP A 14 6.50 7.72 -3.90
N SER A 15 6.51 8.70 -4.79
CA SER A 15 5.41 9.65 -4.86
C SER A 15 5.18 10.13 -6.29
N LEU A 16 4.02 10.73 -6.49
CA LEU A 16 3.68 11.39 -7.74
C LEU A 16 2.83 12.64 -7.46
N VAL A 17 2.78 13.53 -8.43
CA VAL A 17 1.91 14.70 -8.39
C VAL A 17 0.95 14.62 -9.58
N GLU A 18 -0.34 14.79 -9.28
CA GLU A 18 -1.39 14.80 -10.29
C GLU A 18 -2.35 15.94 -9.99
N LYS A 19 -2.55 16.84 -10.95
CA LYS A 19 -3.38 18.04 -10.78
C LYS A 19 -3.09 18.77 -9.46
N LYS A 20 -1.80 18.98 -9.18
CA LYS A 20 -1.25 19.64 -7.99
C LYS A 20 -1.47 18.89 -6.68
N SER A 21 -2.18 17.76 -6.66
CA SER A 21 -2.22 16.90 -5.49
C SER A 21 -0.99 16.01 -5.46
N GLU A 22 -0.41 15.84 -4.27
CA GLU A 22 0.70 14.93 -4.06
C GLU A 22 0.18 13.62 -3.48
N PHE A 23 0.61 12.49 -4.05
CA PHE A 23 0.26 11.16 -3.60
C PHE A 23 1.54 10.43 -3.23
N ILE A 24 1.70 10.11 -1.95
CA ILE A 24 2.92 9.52 -1.41
C ILE A 24 2.62 8.08 -1.03
N GLY A 25 3.27 7.12 -1.70
CA GLY A 25 3.10 5.70 -1.42
C GLY A 25 4.19 5.18 -0.50
N ASP A 26 3.78 4.43 0.52
CA ASP A 26 4.67 3.75 1.44
C ASP A 26 4.22 2.30 1.58
N ALA A 27 5.13 1.34 1.38
CA ALA A 27 4.83 -0.08 1.44
C ALA A 27 5.77 -0.78 2.40
N ALA A 28 5.24 -1.72 3.19
CA ALA A 28 6.04 -2.46 4.15
C ALA A 28 5.52 -3.88 4.34
N HIS A 29 6.43 -4.78 4.72
CA HIS A 29 6.06 -6.13 5.14
C HIS A 29 5.42 -6.07 6.53
N VAL A 30 4.28 -6.73 6.66
CA VAL A 30 3.62 -6.93 7.95
C VAL A 30 3.13 -8.37 8.03
N ASP A 31 3.11 -8.94 9.24
CA ASP A 31 2.66 -10.32 9.41
C ASP A 31 1.17 -10.40 9.76
N THR A 32 0.61 -9.34 10.30
CA THR A 32 -0.79 -9.31 10.74
C THR A 32 -1.48 -8.03 10.30
N LEU A 33 -2.82 -8.05 10.29
CA LEU A 33 -3.61 -6.84 10.04
C LEU A 33 -3.41 -5.79 11.13
N ASP A 34 -3.18 -6.22 12.38
CA ASP A 34 -2.91 -5.27 13.47
C ASP A 34 -1.62 -4.50 13.21
N GLU A 35 -0.58 -5.18 12.72
CA GLU A 35 0.67 -4.52 12.33
C GLU A 35 0.46 -3.57 11.16
N ALA A 36 -0.41 -3.95 10.21
CA ALA A 36 -0.75 -3.07 9.09
C ALA A 36 -1.42 -1.78 9.58
N LEU A 37 -2.37 -1.90 10.51
CA LEU A 37 -3.05 -0.73 11.07
C LEU A 37 -2.08 0.16 11.87
N ALA A 38 -1.14 -0.44 12.60
CA ALA A 38 -0.11 0.30 13.32
C ALA A 38 0.79 1.08 12.35
N PHE A 39 1.15 0.45 11.22
CA PHE A 39 1.92 1.13 10.17
C PHE A 39 1.18 2.34 9.62
N VAL A 40 -0.10 2.18 9.29
CA VAL A 40 -0.92 3.29 8.77
C VAL A 40 -1.03 4.42 9.79
N ALA A 41 -1.20 4.08 11.09
CA ALA A 41 -1.23 5.08 12.16
C ALA A 41 0.09 5.86 12.24
N ALA A 42 1.23 5.18 12.09
CA ALA A 42 2.53 5.83 12.08
C ALA A 42 2.70 6.77 10.89
N ILE A 43 2.21 6.37 9.71
CA ILE A 43 2.22 7.24 8.53
C ILE A 43 1.36 8.49 8.77
N ARG A 44 0.18 8.35 9.38
CA ARG A 44 -0.66 9.50 9.72
C ARG A 44 0.06 10.48 10.66
N GLU A 45 0.82 9.96 11.62
CA GLU A 45 1.59 10.80 12.53
C GLU A 45 2.69 11.59 11.81
N GLN A 46 3.27 11.00 10.76
CA GLN A 46 4.28 11.67 9.94
C GLN A 46 3.67 12.75 9.04
N HIS A 47 2.38 12.65 8.73
CA HIS A 47 1.69 13.56 7.82
C HIS A 47 0.42 14.15 8.46
N PRO A 48 0.55 14.91 9.55
CA PRO A 48 -0.63 15.39 10.28
C PRO A 48 -1.49 16.37 9.50
N LYS A 49 -0.94 16.96 8.43
CA LYS A 49 -1.69 17.92 7.59
C LYS A 49 -2.23 17.28 6.32
N ALA A 50 -1.98 16.01 6.10
CA ALA A 50 -2.51 15.32 4.94
C ALA A 50 -4.03 15.20 5.04
N ARG A 51 -4.70 15.31 3.89
CA ARG A 51 -6.16 15.22 3.84
C ARG A 51 -6.63 13.77 4.00
N HIS A 52 -5.91 12.83 3.38
CA HIS A 52 -6.27 11.41 3.41
C HIS A 52 -5.02 10.55 3.51
N VAL A 53 -5.14 9.43 4.22
CA VAL A 53 -4.16 8.35 4.21
C VAL A 53 -4.95 7.06 3.94
N ALA A 54 -5.15 6.75 2.68
CA ALA A 54 -5.83 5.54 2.23
C ALA A 54 -4.87 4.36 2.28
N TYR A 55 -5.37 3.15 2.45
CA TYR A 55 -4.49 1.98 2.52
C TYR A 55 -5.19 0.70 2.09
N ALA A 56 -4.36 -0.30 1.83
CA ALA A 56 -4.80 -1.70 1.69
C ALA A 56 -3.73 -2.62 2.26
N ALA A 57 -4.17 -3.75 2.78
CA ALA A 57 -3.28 -4.77 3.33
C ALA A 57 -3.79 -6.16 2.97
N VAL A 58 -2.85 -7.08 2.74
CA VAL A 58 -3.13 -8.50 2.52
C VAL A 58 -2.19 -9.27 3.43
N CYS A 59 -2.73 -10.11 4.30
CA CYS A 59 -1.97 -10.86 5.29
C CYS A 59 -2.39 -12.32 5.32
N GLY A 60 -1.55 -13.18 5.88
CA GLY A 60 -1.85 -14.59 6.09
C GLY A 60 -1.36 -15.50 4.97
N GLY A 61 -0.47 -15.02 4.09
CA GLY A 61 0.05 -15.82 2.98
C GLY A 61 0.78 -17.08 3.42
N ALA A 62 1.48 -17.02 4.55
CA ALA A 62 2.23 -18.17 5.07
C ALA A 62 1.29 -19.28 5.55
N ASP A 63 0.10 -18.94 6.03
CA ASP A 63 -0.88 -19.91 6.54
C ASP A 63 -1.86 -20.40 5.47
N GLY A 64 -1.81 -19.82 4.28
CA GLY A 64 -2.76 -20.11 3.22
C GLY A 64 -4.14 -19.49 3.45
N ARG A 65 -4.31 -18.66 4.47
CA ARG A 65 -5.56 -17.97 4.78
C ARG A 65 -5.36 -16.47 4.60
N LEU A 66 -5.63 -15.99 3.40
CA LEU A 66 -5.48 -14.57 3.12
C LEU A 66 -6.61 -13.77 3.75
N SER A 67 -6.24 -12.69 4.42
CA SER A 67 -7.16 -11.68 4.93
C SER A 67 -6.81 -10.35 4.29
N GLU A 68 -7.83 -9.58 3.93
CA GLU A 68 -7.66 -8.30 3.27
C GLU A 68 -8.33 -7.20 4.07
N ARG A 69 -7.77 -6.01 4.03
CA ARG A 69 -8.38 -4.82 4.58
C ARG A 69 -8.02 -3.61 3.74
N MET A 70 -8.94 -2.68 3.60
CA MET A 70 -8.72 -1.45 2.86
C MET A 70 -9.54 -0.31 3.44
N SER A 71 -9.12 0.92 3.16
CA SER A 71 -9.84 2.12 3.56
C SER A 71 -9.64 3.22 2.55
N ASP A 72 -10.72 3.91 2.20
CA ASP A 72 -10.68 5.12 1.38
C ASP A 72 -10.29 6.35 2.20
N ASP A 73 -10.33 6.26 3.50
CA ASP A 73 -10.01 7.35 4.44
C ASP A 73 -10.68 8.68 4.06
N GLY A 74 -11.97 8.64 3.77
CA GLY A 74 -12.74 9.84 3.44
C GLY A 74 -12.73 10.24 1.97
N GLU A 75 -11.97 9.58 1.11
CA GLU A 75 -12.11 9.75 -0.32
C GLU A 75 -13.45 9.15 -0.79
N PRO A 76 -13.97 9.54 -1.95
CA PRO A 76 -15.19 8.92 -2.45
C PRO A 76 -15.09 7.40 -2.51
N SER A 77 -16.18 6.72 -2.18
CA SER A 77 -16.21 5.26 -2.06
C SER A 77 -15.63 4.56 -3.29
N GLY A 78 -14.68 3.65 -3.06
CA GLY A 78 -14.06 2.83 -4.10
C GLY A 78 -12.98 3.52 -4.91
N THR A 79 -12.59 4.75 -4.57
CA THR A 79 -11.62 5.51 -5.37
C THR A 79 -10.19 5.44 -4.87
N ALA A 80 -9.96 4.92 -3.68
CA ALA A 80 -8.62 4.90 -3.07
C ALA A 80 -8.22 3.52 -2.55
N GLY A 81 -8.91 2.99 -1.55
CA GLY A 81 -8.54 1.71 -0.93
C GLY A 81 -8.57 0.55 -1.91
N LYS A 82 -9.63 0.43 -2.72
CA LYS A 82 -9.75 -0.66 -3.68
C LYS A 82 -8.67 -0.60 -4.77
N PRO A 83 -8.36 0.54 -5.39
CA PRO A 83 -7.24 0.61 -6.34
C PRO A 83 -5.91 0.18 -5.73
N ILE A 84 -5.64 0.53 -4.48
CA ILE A 84 -4.42 0.09 -3.78
C ILE A 84 -4.45 -1.43 -3.60
N LEU A 85 -5.57 -1.97 -3.12
CA LEU A 85 -5.72 -3.41 -2.93
C LEU A 85 -5.52 -4.18 -4.23
N ASP A 86 -6.10 -3.68 -5.33
CA ASP A 86 -5.97 -4.31 -6.64
C ASP A 86 -4.51 -4.41 -7.10
N VAL A 87 -3.68 -3.40 -6.79
CA VAL A 87 -2.25 -3.46 -7.09
C VAL A 87 -1.58 -4.61 -6.35
N LEU A 88 -1.88 -4.79 -5.06
CA LEU A 88 -1.33 -5.90 -4.28
C LEU A 88 -1.77 -7.25 -4.83
N LYS A 89 -3.05 -7.38 -5.16
CA LYS A 89 -3.62 -8.64 -5.67
C LYS A 89 -3.06 -8.99 -7.05
N GLN A 90 -2.95 -8.02 -7.94
CA GLN A 90 -2.42 -8.23 -9.29
C GLN A 90 -0.96 -8.64 -9.27
N SER A 91 -0.18 -8.14 -8.33
CA SER A 91 1.23 -8.51 -8.18
C SER A 91 1.43 -9.83 -7.43
N GLY A 92 0.36 -10.43 -6.90
CA GLY A 92 0.45 -11.63 -6.10
C GLY A 92 1.18 -11.43 -4.78
N THR A 93 1.14 -10.22 -4.23
CA THR A 93 1.85 -9.86 -3.00
C THR A 93 0.96 -10.10 -1.78
N THR A 94 1.53 -10.69 -0.75
CA THR A 94 0.87 -10.92 0.54
C THR A 94 1.78 -10.48 1.68
N ASP A 95 1.23 -10.44 2.90
CA ASP A 95 1.94 -9.99 4.11
C ASP A 95 2.55 -8.61 3.88
N CYS A 96 1.71 -7.71 3.38
CA CYS A 96 2.11 -6.40 2.93
C CYS A 96 1.00 -5.39 3.20
N VAL A 97 1.41 -4.18 3.57
CA VAL A 97 0.53 -3.01 3.65
C VAL A 97 1.08 -1.92 2.73
N VAL A 98 0.18 -1.25 2.03
CA VAL A 98 0.51 -0.05 1.26
C VAL A 98 -0.39 1.07 1.72
N ALA A 99 0.20 2.18 2.14
CA ALA A 99 -0.52 3.41 2.49
C ALA A 99 -0.20 4.47 1.45
N VAL A 100 -1.22 5.22 1.02
CA VAL A 100 -1.02 6.35 0.12
C VAL A 100 -1.55 7.61 0.80
N THR A 101 -0.65 8.53 1.06
CA THR A 101 -0.92 9.81 1.69
C THR A 101 -1.18 10.85 0.61
N ARG A 102 -2.28 11.59 0.73
CA ARG A 102 -2.62 12.63 -0.25
C ARG A 102 -2.65 14.00 0.38
N TYR A 103 -1.93 14.93 -0.26
CA TYR A 103 -2.05 16.37 -0.01
C TYR A 103 -2.82 17.00 -1.17
N PHE A 104 -3.98 17.57 -0.87
CA PHE A 104 -4.83 18.15 -1.89
C PHE A 104 -4.21 19.44 -2.45
N GLY A 105 -4.17 19.57 -3.77
CA GLY A 105 -3.55 20.71 -4.45
C GLY A 105 -4.53 21.77 -4.97
N GLY A 106 -5.81 21.68 -4.59
CA GLY A 106 -6.82 22.66 -4.97
C GLY A 106 -7.54 22.36 -6.28
N ILE A 107 -7.20 21.29 -6.98
CA ILE A 107 -7.83 20.88 -8.24
C ILE A 107 -8.46 19.51 -8.06
N LEU A 108 -9.74 19.37 -8.38
CA LEU A 108 -10.44 18.09 -8.29
C LEU A 108 -9.99 17.16 -9.40
N LEU A 109 -9.75 15.88 -9.06
CA LEU A 109 -9.34 14.88 -10.03
C LEU A 109 -10.54 14.16 -10.68
N GLY A 110 -11.68 14.11 -9.98
CA GLY A 110 -12.79 13.25 -10.34
C GLY A 110 -12.51 11.79 -9.97
N SER A 111 -13.54 10.94 -10.00
CA SER A 111 -13.44 9.55 -9.57
C SER A 111 -12.40 8.75 -10.36
N GLY A 112 -12.41 8.86 -11.69
CA GLY A 112 -11.45 8.15 -12.53
C GLY A 112 -10.02 8.62 -12.30
N GLY A 113 -9.82 9.92 -12.09
CA GLY A 113 -8.51 10.47 -11.79
C GLY A 113 -7.97 10.00 -10.45
N LEU A 114 -8.85 9.92 -9.42
CA LEU A 114 -8.47 9.40 -8.10
C LEU A 114 -8.06 7.93 -8.19
N VAL A 115 -8.84 7.10 -8.86
CA VAL A 115 -8.52 5.67 -9.03
C VAL A 115 -7.13 5.52 -9.66
N ARG A 116 -6.85 6.25 -10.72
CA ARG A 116 -5.55 6.18 -11.41
C ARG A 116 -4.42 6.67 -10.52
N ALA A 117 -4.61 7.76 -9.79
CA ALA A 117 -3.56 8.33 -8.94
C ALA A 117 -3.21 7.41 -7.78
N TYR A 118 -4.22 6.86 -7.08
CA TYR A 118 -3.98 5.92 -5.99
C TYR A 118 -3.35 4.62 -6.47
N SER A 119 -3.82 4.10 -7.60
CA SER A 119 -3.24 2.90 -8.22
C SER A 119 -1.78 3.13 -8.61
N SER A 120 -1.49 4.27 -9.23
CA SER A 120 -0.12 4.61 -9.65
C SER A 120 0.82 4.80 -8.47
N ALA A 121 0.37 5.48 -7.40
CA ALA A 121 1.19 5.69 -6.21
C ALA A 121 1.52 4.36 -5.53
N ALA A 122 0.53 3.48 -5.41
CA ALA A 122 0.74 2.14 -4.86
C ALA A 122 1.71 1.33 -5.73
N SER A 123 1.54 1.37 -7.05
CA SER A 123 2.41 0.66 -7.99
C SER A 123 3.85 1.17 -7.90
N PHE A 124 4.05 2.48 -7.80
CA PHE A 124 5.38 3.08 -7.68
C PHE A 124 6.07 2.63 -6.38
N ALA A 125 5.36 2.65 -5.26
CA ALA A 125 5.91 2.18 -3.99
C ALA A 125 6.29 0.70 -4.08
N MET A 126 5.44 -0.13 -4.68
CA MET A 126 5.72 -1.55 -4.85
C MET A 126 6.93 -1.80 -5.76
N LYS A 127 7.12 -0.99 -6.81
CA LYS A 127 8.30 -1.10 -7.67
C LYS A 127 9.59 -0.71 -6.95
N ALA A 128 9.49 0.18 -5.96
CA ALA A 128 10.64 0.57 -5.14
C ALA A 128 10.95 -0.49 -4.06
N ALA A 129 10.06 -1.45 -3.84
CA ALA A 129 10.22 -2.46 -2.79
C ALA A 129 11.19 -3.57 -3.20
N ARG A 130 11.84 -4.15 -2.19
CA ARG A 130 12.61 -5.38 -2.35
C ARG A 130 11.67 -6.55 -2.17
N ALA A 131 11.59 -7.43 -3.17
CA ALA A 131 10.65 -8.54 -3.17
C ALA A 131 11.31 -9.84 -2.72
N ALA A 132 10.50 -10.75 -2.16
CA ALA A 132 10.91 -12.10 -1.85
C ALA A 132 9.78 -13.06 -2.22
N ARG A 133 10.14 -14.24 -2.69
CA ARG A 133 9.19 -15.31 -3.00
C ARG A 133 8.96 -16.14 -1.75
N ILE A 134 7.69 -16.47 -1.49
CA ILE A 134 7.33 -17.38 -0.42
C ILE A 134 7.38 -18.80 -0.97
N MET A 135 8.20 -19.65 -0.36
CA MET A 135 8.36 -21.06 -0.74
C MET A 135 7.45 -21.90 0.16
N THR A 136 6.29 -22.28 -0.35
CA THR A 136 5.31 -23.01 0.45
C THR A 136 5.84 -24.33 0.99
N ALA A 137 6.58 -25.09 0.18
CA ALA A 137 7.08 -26.41 0.59
C ALA A 137 8.13 -26.34 1.70
N LYS A 138 8.94 -25.32 1.73
CA LYS A 138 10.02 -25.13 2.70
C LYS A 138 9.74 -24.02 3.70
N ARG A 139 8.73 -23.25 3.47
CA ARG A 139 8.30 -22.12 4.32
C ARG A 139 9.39 -21.08 4.55
N TYR A 140 10.23 -20.87 3.58
CA TYR A 140 11.22 -19.81 3.66
C TYR A 140 11.15 -18.91 2.43
N ARG A 141 11.75 -17.73 2.56
CA ARG A 141 11.74 -16.73 1.51
C ARG A 141 13.03 -16.77 0.71
N VAL A 142 12.88 -16.64 -0.60
CA VAL A 142 14.01 -16.51 -1.50
C VAL A 142 14.00 -15.07 -2.01
N ARG A 143 15.11 -14.36 -1.81
CA ARG A 143 15.23 -12.97 -2.25
C ARG A 143 15.31 -12.89 -3.76
N LEU A 144 14.53 -11.99 -4.34
CA LEU A 144 14.53 -11.71 -5.77
C LEU A 144 15.08 -10.29 -5.95
N GLU A 145 16.19 -10.17 -6.62
CA GLU A 145 16.83 -8.88 -6.88
C GLU A 145 17.05 -8.65 -8.38
#